data_191fedff71a2cf64b7d78cdca5dd377b
#
_entry.id   191fedff71a2cf64b7d78cdca5dd377b
#
_cell.length_a   1.000
_cell.length_b   1.000
_cell.length_c   1.000
_cell.angle_alpha   90.00
_cell.angle_beta   90.00
_cell.angle_gamma   90.00
#
_symmetry.space_group_name_H-M   'P 1'
#
loop_
_entity.id
_entity.type
_entity.pdbx_description
1 polymer ?
#
loop_
_entity_poly.entity_id
_entity_poly.type
_entity_poly.pdbx_seq_one_letter_code
_entity_poly.pdbx_strand_id
1 'polypeptide(L)'
;LAPEKTNGTTLIETKRNEPITVGDVTVRPGRKVQIELPFARVVTGATESLPVKVVNGRSAGPNIWLSAAIHGDELNGIQIIRRVLRDLDAKTLRGALIAVPIVNPLGFISQSRYLPDRRDLNRSFPGSARGSTASRLAHLFMEQVVDHCSVGIDLHTATNHRINIPQIRANLDDDTTLRLARAFGAPFTIHARLRDGSLRQAAVERDKTMLLYEAGQAHRFDENAIEAGVTGVMRTLRAMGMIDARLPRVRATRLVRRTRWMRARRGGIAEIEVALGDRVERGEVVASISDAFGMRPTQVKTSETGWVIAKSLRPLVNSGDSLIHIAAQSGPDRDEPAERR
;
A
#
# COMPACT_ATOMS: atom_id res chain seq x y z
N LEU A 1 17.65 58.41 -23.36
CA LEU A 1 16.77 57.93 -22.28
C LEU A 1 16.23 56.55 -22.67
N ALA A 2 16.86 55.51 -22.12
CA ALA A 2 16.39 54.13 -22.28
C ALA A 2 15.41 53.81 -21.12
N PRO A 3 14.34 53.01 -21.37
CA PRO A 3 13.43 52.64 -20.28
C PRO A 3 14.03 51.53 -19.43
N GLU A 4 14.02 51.72 -18.11
CA GLU A 4 14.30 50.73 -17.10
C GLU A 4 13.34 49.52 -17.21
N LYS A 5 13.93 48.32 -17.37
CA LYS A 5 13.20 47.07 -17.25
C LYS A 5 13.02 46.74 -15.76
N THR A 6 11.86 47.04 -15.21
CA THR A 6 11.44 46.53 -13.91
C THR A 6 11.12 45.04 -14.04
N ASN A 7 12.03 44.19 -13.55
CA ASN A 7 11.78 42.76 -13.33
C ASN A 7 10.82 42.60 -12.15
N GLY A 8 9.53 42.63 -12.42
CA GLY A 8 8.49 42.29 -11.47
C GLY A 8 8.41 40.75 -11.30
N THR A 9 9.22 40.18 -10.44
CA THR A 9 8.97 38.82 -9.92
C THR A 9 7.76 38.89 -9.00
N THR A 10 6.58 38.60 -9.53
CA THR A 10 5.36 38.44 -8.73
C THR A 10 5.58 37.24 -7.82
N LEU A 11 5.90 37.49 -6.55
CA LEU A 11 5.88 36.49 -5.49
C LEU A 11 4.42 36.02 -5.38
N ILE A 12 4.12 34.83 -5.90
CA ILE A 12 2.85 34.16 -5.62
C ILE A 12 2.83 33.90 -4.11
N GLU A 13 2.08 34.72 -3.37
CA GLU A 13 1.83 34.50 -1.95
C GLU A 13 1.14 33.14 -1.80
N THR A 14 1.90 32.13 -1.40
CA THR A 14 1.34 30.81 -1.14
C THR A 14 0.47 30.89 0.09
N LYS A 15 -0.84 30.67 -0.07
CA LYS A 15 -1.79 30.64 1.05
C LYS A 15 -1.25 29.71 2.15
N ARG A 16 -1.28 30.19 3.41
CA ARG A 16 -0.90 29.36 4.56
C ARG A 16 -1.87 28.21 4.72
N ASN A 17 -1.38 27.04 5.17
CA ASN A 17 -2.23 25.90 5.45
C ASN A 17 -3.10 26.14 6.71
N GLU A 18 -4.15 25.36 6.85
CA GLU A 18 -5.03 25.42 8.03
C GLU A 18 -4.51 24.49 9.14
N PRO A 19 -4.78 24.78 10.41
CA PRO A 19 -4.55 23.84 11.51
C PRO A 19 -5.35 22.54 11.29
N ILE A 20 -4.78 21.40 11.68
CA ILE A 20 -5.44 20.09 11.64
C ILE A 20 -5.57 19.58 13.07
N THR A 21 -6.78 19.18 13.45
CA THR A 21 -7.04 18.57 14.76
C THR A 21 -7.23 17.06 14.58
N VAL A 22 -6.44 16.28 15.31
CA VAL A 22 -6.51 14.81 15.36
C VAL A 22 -6.59 14.42 16.83
N GLY A 23 -7.66 13.72 17.22
CA GLY A 23 -8.01 13.58 18.63
C GLY A 23 -8.16 14.97 19.29
N ASP A 24 -7.53 15.16 20.44
CA ASP A 24 -7.56 16.42 21.19
C ASP A 24 -6.39 17.36 20.83
N VAL A 25 -5.58 17.01 19.80
CA VAL A 25 -4.35 17.75 19.46
C VAL A 25 -4.50 18.53 18.16
N THR A 26 -4.39 19.85 18.23
CA THR A 26 -4.36 20.73 17.06
C THR A 26 -2.93 20.99 16.61
N VAL A 27 -2.60 20.56 15.39
CA VAL A 27 -1.29 20.71 14.75
C VAL A 27 -1.28 21.95 13.85
N ARG A 28 -0.52 22.98 14.24
CA ARG A 28 -0.39 24.23 13.48
C ARG A 28 0.44 24.03 12.21
N PRO A 29 0.24 24.87 11.16
CA PRO A 29 1.07 24.84 9.95
C PRO A 29 2.58 24.97 10.24
N GLY A 30 3.40 24.19 9.52
CA GLY A 30 4.84 24.11 9.67
C GLY A 30 5.31 23.28 10.88
N ARG A 31 4.45 22.42 11.43
CA ARG A 31 4.76 21.57 12.61
C ARG A 31 4.65 20.09 12.29
N LYS A 32 5.47 19.30 12.98
CA LYS A 32 5.37 17.83 13.07
C LYS A 32 5.03 17.46 14.50
N VAL A 33 3.94 16.71 14.72
CA VAL A 33 3.50 16.30 16.06
C VAL A 33 3.20 14.80 16.04
N GLN A 34 3.60 14.10 17.08
CA GLN A 34 3.18 12.71 17.36
C GLN A 34 2.01 12.75 18.34
N ILE A 35 1.01 11.91 18.06
CA ILE A 35 -0.25 11.84 18.78
C ILE A 35 -0.53 10.38 19.08
N GLU A 36 -1.02 10.10 20.27
CA GLU A 36 -1.51 8.78 20.66
C GLU A 36 -3.02 8.85 20.77
N LEU A 37 -3.74 8.09 19.94
CA LEU A 37 -5.21 8.04 19.96
C LEU A 37 -5.66 6.80 20.72
N PRO A 38 -6.20 6.93 21.95
CA PRO A 38 -6.65 5.77 22.72
C PRO A 38 -7.86 5.11 22.08
N PHE A 39 -7.85 3.77 21.94
CA PHE A 39 -8.96 3.03 21.35
C PHE A 39 -9.46 1.86 22.18
N ALA A 40 -8.66 1.32 23.09
CA ALA A 40 -9.04 0.18 23.92
C ALA A 40 -8.36 0.23 25.30
N ARG A 41 -9.01 -0.38 26.27
CA ARG A 41 -8.41 -0.70 27.57
C ARG A 41 -8.25 -2.22 27.63
N VAL A 42 -7.03 -2.69 27.80
CA VAL A 42 -6.73 -4.13 27.87
C VAL A 42 -6.98 -4.68 29.28
N VAL A 43 -6.96 -5.99 29.43
CA VAL A 43 -7.30 -6.67 30.70
C VAL A 43 -6.39 -6.29 31.87
N THR A 44 -5.17 -5.86 31.62
CA THR A 44 -4.23 -5.33 32.64
C THR A 44 -4.57 -3.92 33.12
N GLY A 45 -5.58 -3.28 32.52
CA GLY A 45 -5.92 -1.87 32.79
C GLY A 45 -5.13 -0.86 31.95
N ALA A 46 -4.13 -1.28 31.20
CA ALA A 46 -3.40 -0.40 30.30
C ALA A 46 -4.29 0.09 29.14
N THR A 47 -4.00 1.31 28.66
CA THR A 47 -4.68 1.89 27.50
C THR A 47 -3.85 1.60 26.25
N GLU A 48 -4.47 1.01 25.27
CA GLU A 48 -3.88 0.83 23.92
C GLU A 48 -4.24 2.02 23.05
N SER A 49 -3.25 2.52 22.33
CA SER A 49 -3.38 3.71 21.50
C SER A 49 -2.90 3.46 20.07
N LEU A 50 -3.51 4.17 19.13
CA LEU A 50 -3.08 4.22 17.74
C LEU A 50 -2.00 5.31 17.60
N PRO A 51 -0.76 4.97 17.21
CA PRO A 51 0.31 5.95 17.04
C PRO A 51 0.11 6.71 15.72
N VAL A 52 -0.05 8.02 15.80
CA VAL A 52 -0.25 8.91 14.64
C VAL A 52 0.85 9.96 14.60
N LYS A 53 1.39 10.23 13.41
CA LYS A 53 2.29 11.37 13.17
C LYS A 53 1.64 12.30 12.16
N VAL A 54 1.42 13.54 12.56
CA VAL A 54 0.92 14.60 11.67
C VAL A 54 2.08 15.50 11.27
N VAL A 55 2.29 15.65 9.96
CA VAL A 55 3.18 16.66 9.35
C VAL A 55 2.28 17.68 8.67
N ASN A 56 1.98 18.79 9.35
CA ASN A 56 1.18 19.85 8.77
C ASN A 56 2.09 20.87 8.09
N GLY A 57 2.03 20.92 6.76
CA GLY A 57 2.83 21.80 5.91
C GLY A 57 2.54 23.28 6.18
N ARG A 58 3.52 24.14 5.89
CA ARG A 58 3.35 25.60 6.05
C ARG A 58 2.35 26.17 5.06
N SER A 59 2.37 25.70 3.82
CA SER A 59 1.56 26.20 2.71
C SER A 59 0.34 25.31 2.47
N ALA A 60 -0.76 25.89 2.01
CA ALA A 60 -1.96 25.16 1.63
C ALA A 60 -1.69 24.14 0.54
N GLY A 61 -2.39 23.02 0.59
CA GLY A 61 -2.28 21.92 -0.35
C GLY A 61 -3.21 20.75 0.04
N PRO A 62 -3.15 19.63 -0.69
CA PRO A 62 -3.95 18.46 -0.39
C PRO A 62 -3.45 17.74 0.86
N ASN A 63 -4.35 16.99 1.51
CA ASN A 63 -4.00 16.13 2.62
C ASN A 63 -3.98 14.66 2.18
N ILE A 64 -2.97 13.92 2.65
CA ILE A 64 -2.80 12.49 2.38
C ILE A 64 -2.58 11.72 3.68
N TRP A 65 -3.08 10.49 3.78
CA TRP A 65 -2.64 9.58 4.83
C TRP A 65 -1.74 8.46 4.29
N LEU A 66 -0.85 7.99 5.15
CA LEU A 66 -0.09 6.76 4.97
C LEU A 66 -0.44 5.82 6.10
N SER A 67 -0.83 4.58 5.79
CA SER A 67 -1.12 3.53 6.76
C SER A 67 -0.27 2.29 6.51
N ALA A 68 0.08 1.57 7.59
CA ALA A 68 0.77 0.30 7.52
C ALA A 68 0.38 -0.59 8.70
N ALA A 69 0.75 -1.84 8.64
CA ALA A 69 0.46 -2.84 9.67
C ALA A 69 -1.03 -2.87 10.11
N ILE A 70 -1.95 -2.77 9.14
CA ILE A 70 -3.35 -3.18 9.32
C ILE A 70 -3.39 -4.67 9.69
N HIS A 71 -2.48 -5.45 9.11
CA HIS A 71 -2.14 -6.79 9.57
C HIS A 71 -0.82 -6.68 10.35
N GLY A 72 -0.82 -7.15 11.59
CA GLY A 72 0.29 -6.91 12.51
C GLY A 72 1.61 -7.59 12.15
N ASP A 73 1.58 -8.58 11.26
CA ASP A 73 2.73 -9.31 10.73
C ASP A 73 3.37 -8.63 9.49
N GLU A 74 2.76 -7.57 8.92
CA GLU A 74 3.22 -6.91 7.69
C GLU A 74 4.08 -5.67 8.00
N LEU A 75 5.41 -5.79 7.94
CA LEU A 75 6.33 -4.84 8.56
C LEU A 75 6.94 -3.79 7.61
N ASN A 76 7.02 -4.06 6.29
CA ASN A 76 7.72 -3.19 5.34
C ASN A 76 7.16 -1.76 5.34
N GLY A 77 5.84 -1.62 5.44
CA GLY A 77 5.15 -0.33 5.45
C GLY A 77 5.58 0.57 6.60
N ILE A 78 5.92 0.00 7.75
CA ILE A 78 6.43 0.75 8.91
C ILE A 78 7.75 1.45 8.56
N GLN A 79 8.69 0.74 7.93
CA GLN A 79 9.96 1.32 7.51
C GLN A 79 9.80 2.34 6.38
N ILE A 80 8.87 2.09 5.46
CA ILE A 80 8.53 3.07 4.40
C ILE A 80 8.09 4.38 5.05
N ILE A 81 7.10 4.33 5.95
CA ILE A 81 6.59 5.51 6.65
C ILE A 81 7.70 6.22 7.44
N ARG A 82 8.54 5.48 8.17
CA ARG A 82 9.65 6.05 8.95
C ARG A 82 10.64 6.82 8.06
N ARG A 83 11.01 6.27 6.90
CA ARG A 83 11.93 6.91 5.95
C ARG A 83 11.29 8.14 5.32
N VAL A 84 10.04 8.06 4.87
CA VAL A 84 9.30 9.20 4.34
C VAL A 84 9.20 10.33 5.38
N LEU A 85 8.85 10.03 6.62
CA LEU A 85 8.74 11.03 7.69
C LEU A 85 10.08 11.70 8.04
N ARG A 86 11.19 10.97 7.93
CA ARG A 86 12.53 11.51 8.14
C ARG A 86 12.88 12.56 7.07
N ASP A 87 12.53 12.27 5.81
CA ASP A 87 12.94 13.08 4.65
C ASP A 87 11.99 14.26 4.37
N LEU A 88 10.81 14.30 5.01
CA LEU A 88 9.86 15.41 4.87
C LEU A 88 10.18 16.54 5.85
N ASP A 89 10.07 17.79 5.37
CA ASP A 89 10.10 18.99 6.22
C ASP A 89 8.75 19.72 6.18
N ALA A 90 8.14 19.92 7.34
CA ALA A 90 6.88 20.65 7.46
C ALA A 90 6.97 22.11 6.99
N LYS A 91 8.17 22.70 6.93
CA LYS A 91 8.36 24.09 6.47
C LYS A 91 8.22 24.22 4.95
N THR A 92 8.51 23.15 4.21
CA THR A 92 8.48 23.13 2.73
C THR A 92 7.31 22.32 2.17
N LEU A 93 6.66 21.49 2.99
CA LEU A 93 5.50 20.72 2.60
C LEU A 93 4.31 21.62 2.29
N ARG A 94 3.56 21.31 1.25
CA ARG A 94 2.23 21.85 0.94
C ARG A 94 1.15 20.85 1.32
N GLY A 95 0.11 21.31 2.05
CA GLY A 95 -0.92 20.43 2.61
C GLY A 95 -0.42 19.65 3.83
N ALA A 96 -0.99 18.50 4.11
CA ALA A 96 -0.60 17.72 5.28
C ALA A 96 -0.47 16.22 4.98
N LEU A 97 0.44 15.58 5.73
CA LEU A 97 0.58 14.13 5.81
C LEU A 97 0.18 13.65 7.19
N ILE A 98 -0.77 12.71 7.26
CA ILE A 98 -1.14 11.97 8.47
C ILE A 98 -0.62 10.54 8.30
N ALA A 99 0.35 10.14 9.12
CA ALA A 99 1.00 8.84 9.02
C ALA A 99 0.67 7.97 10.24
N VAL A 100 0.21 6.75 9.97
CA VAL A 100 -0.12 5.73 10.96
C VAL A 100 0.69 4.47 10.67
N PRO A 101 1.90 4.34 11.25
CA PRO A 101 2.80 3.24 10.94
C PRO A 101 2.29 1.88 11.43
N ILE A 102 1.43 1.86 12.43
CA ILE A 102 0.88 0.63 13.03
C ILE A 102 -0.62 0.86 13.27
N VAL A 103 -1.45 0.41 12.31
CA VAL A 103 -2.91 0.54 12.41
C VAL A 103 -3.52 -0.51 13.33
N ASN A 104 -2.86 -1.67 13.47
CA ASN A 104 -3.28 -2.75 14.37
C ASN A 104 -2.23 -3.01 15.46
N PRO A 105 -2.16 -2.20 16.54
CA PRO A 105 -1.15 -2.37 17.60
C PRO A 105 -1.23 -3.74 18.28
N LEU A 106 -2.42 -4.27 18.54
CA LEU A 106 -2.60 -5.57 19.19
C LEU A 106 -2.13 -6.74 18.31
N GLY A 107 -2.45 -6.69 17.01
CA GLY A 107 -1.92 -7.64 16.03
C GLY A 107 -0.40 -7.52 15.88
N PHE A 108 0.13 -6.31 15.91
CA PHE A 108 1.57 -6.04 15.79
C PHE A 108 2.36 -6.64 16.98
N ILE A 109 1.91 -6.42 18.22
CA ILE A 109 2.55 -6.98 19.42
C ILE A 109 2.55 -8.51 19.36
N SER A 110 1.44 -9.12 18.92
CA SER A 110 1.34 -10.58 18.78
C SER A 110 1.91 -11.13 17.48
N GLN A 111 2.50 -10.29 16.62
CA GLN A 111 3.04 -10.64 15.31
C GLN A 111 2.04 -11.46 14.47
N SER A 112 0.78 -11.08 14.55
CA SER A 112 -0.35 -11.75 13.92
C SER A 112 -1.06 -10.83 12.94
N ARG A 113 -1.55 -11.43 11.85
CA ARG A 113 -2.47 -10.77 10.93
C ARG A 113 -3.70 -10.21 11.65
N TYR A 114 -4.19 -10.94 12.64
CA TYR A 114 -5.48 -10.71 13.29
C TYR A 114 -5.32 -9.98 14.62
N LEU A 115 -6.43 -9.39 15.08
CA LEU A 115 -6.56 -8.96 16.46
C LEU A 115 -6.66 -10.21 17.40
N PRO A 116 -6.52 -10.03 18.75
CA PRO A 116 -6.64 -11.14 19.70
C PRO A 116 -7.96 -11.91 19.65
N ASP A 117 -9.05 -11.25 19.22
CA ASP A 117 -10.36 -11.85 19.00
C ASP A 117 -10.50 -12.58 17.64
N ARG A 118 -9.37 -12.77 16.93
CA ARG A 118 -9.23 -13.41 15.61
C ARG A 118 -9.93 -12.67 14.46
N ARG A 119 -10.34 -11.43 14.66
CA ARG A 119 -10.92 -10.60 13.59
C ARG A 119 -9.84 -10.02 12.70
N ASP A 120 -10.12 -10.02 11.40
CA ASP A 120 -9.32 -9.29 10.41
C ASP A 120 -9.76 -7.82 10.44
N LEU A 121 -8.85 -6.91 10.86
CA LEU A 121 -9.14 -5.48 10.89
C LEU A 121 -9.55 -4.97 9.51
N ASN A 122 -8.92 -5.48 8.44
CA ASN A 122 -9.24 -5.11 7.06
C ASN A 122 -10.52 -5.80 6.52
N ARG A 123 -11.41 -6.24 7.43
CA ARG A 123 -12.79 -6.68 7.21
C ARG A 123 -13.76 -6.02 8.20
N SER A 124 -13.27 -5.00 8.93
CA SER A 124 -14.03 -4.35 9.98
C SER A 124 -14.36 -2.88 9.69
N PHE A 125 -13.90 -2.35 8.55
CA PHE A 125 -14.18 -0.98 8.11
C PHE A 125 -15.58 -0.86 7.50
N PRO A 126 -16.28 0.30 7.65
CA PRO A 126 -15.83 1.53 8.34
C PRO A 126 -15.85 1.45 9.86
N GLY A 127 -16.35 0.38 10.44
CA GLY A 127 -16.45 0.19 11.87
C GLY A 127 -17.61 0.94 12.53
N SER A 128 -17.62 0.91 13.87
CA SER A 128 -18.61 1.55 14.72
C SER A 128 -18.04 1.84 16.10
N ALA A 129 -18.37 2.97 16.70
CA ALA A 129 -17.94 3.34 18.04
C ALA A 129 -18.38 2.37 19.16
N ARG A 130 -19.45 1.60 18.93
CA ARG A 130 -20.04 0.64 19.88
C ARG A 130 -19.77 -0.82 19.54
N GLY A 131 -18.94 -1.10 18.52
CA GLY A 131 -18.66 -2.44 18.04
C GLY A 131 -17.57 -3.17 18.84
N SER A 132 -17.09 -4.29 18.25
CA SER A 132 -15.91 -5.01 18.75
C SER A 132 -14.67 -4.11 18.76
N THR A 133 -13.58 -4.57 19.37
CA THR A 133 -12.31 -3.83 19.38
C THR A 133 -11.86 -3.50 17.95
N ALA A 134 -11.94 -4.45 17.01
CA ALA A 134 -11.64 -4.23 15.60
C ALA A 134 -12.55 -3.15 14.98
N SER A 135 -13.87 -3.21 15.25
CA SER A 135 -14.83 -2.24 14.73
C SER A 135 -14.60 -0.83 15.27
N ARG A 136 -14.28 -0.70 16.57
CA ARG A 136 -13.98 0.59 17.20
C ARG A 136 -12.67 1.20 16.68
N LEU A 137 -11.63 0.36 16.50
CA LEU A 137 -10.37 0.80 15.93
C LEU A 137 -10.53 1.26 14.47
N ALA A 138 -11.30 0.52 13.67
CA ALA A 138 -11.63 0.89 12.30
C ALA A 138 -12.38 2.23 12.26
N HIS A 139 -13.39 2.41 13.12
CA HIS A 139 -14.16 3.66 13.22
C HIS A 139 -13.28 4.85 13.60
N LEU A 140 -12.45 4.71 14.64
CA LEU A 140 -11.50 5.74 15.06
C LEU A 140 -10.55 6.13 13.90
N PHE A 141 -10.03 5.14 13.19
CA PHE A 141 -9.15 5.38 12.05
C PHE A 141 -9.86 6.14 10.92
N MET A 142 -11.12 5.80 10.62
CA MET A 142 -11.90 6.51 9.62
C MET A 142 -12.11 7.98 10.00
N GLU A 143 -12.55 8.25 11.22
CA GLU A 143 -12.84 9.61 11.68
C GLU A 143 -11.59 10.47 11.87
N GLN A 144 -10.54 9.91 12.50
CA GLN A 144 -9.39 10.69 12.93
C GLN A 144 -8.28 10.77 11.87
N VAL A 145 -8.34 9.94 10.82
CA VAL A 145 -7.30 9.88 9.79
C VAL A 145 -7.89 10.06 8.39
N VAL A 146 -8.81 9.19 7.97
CA VAL A 146 -9.31 9.16 6.59
C VAL A 146 -10.12 10.42 6.27
N ASP A 147 -10.98 10.87 7.17
CA ASP A 147 -11.87 12.02 6.93
C ASP A 147 -11.12 13.34 6.75
N HIS A 148 -9.90 13.45 7.29
CA HIS A 148 -9.03 14.61 7.11
C HIS A 148 -8.30 14.65 5.77
N CYS A 149 -8.36 13.59 4.97
CA CYS A 149 -7.56 13.42 3.77
C CYS A 149 -8.40 13.21 2.51
N SER A 150 -7.85 13.56 1.35
CA SER A 150 -8.45 13.27 0.04
C SER A 150 -7.85 12.03 -0.62
N VAL A 151 -6.62 11.67 -0.25
CA VAL A 151 -5.86 10.55 -0.82
C VAL A 151 -5.28 9.71 0.31
N GLY A 152 -5.18 8.39 0.09
CA GLY A 152 -4.50 7.47 0.99
C GLY A 152 -3.62 6.46 0.27
N ILE A 153 -2.56 6.05 0.96
CA ILE A 153 -1.72 4.93 0.54
C ILE A 153 -1.63 3.95 1.72
N ASP A 154 -2.16 2.74 1.52
CA ASP A 154 -2.07 1.66 2.49
C ASP A 154 -0.96 0.68 2.09
N LEU A 155 -0.04 0.43 3.01
CA LEU A 155 1.21 -0.27 2.76
C LEU A 155 1.16 -1.67 3.36
N HIS A 156 1.13 -2.67 2.48
CA HIS A 156 1.00 -4.08 2.79
C HIS A 156 2.20 -4.91 2.33
N THR A 157 2.27 -6.13 2.83
CA THR A 157 3.09 -7.21 2.28
C THR A 157 2.22 -8.40 1.91
N ALA A 158 2.78 -9.40 1.23
CA ALA A 158 2.13 -10.69 1.17
C ALA A 158 2.07 -11.33 2.57
N THR A 159 0.98 -12.03 2.85
CA THR A 159 0.72 -12.77 4.08
C THR A 159 0.71 -14.28 3.83
N ASN A 160 0.60 -15.10 4.89
CA ASN A 160 0.48 -16.55 4.79
C ASN A 160 1.63 -17.20 4.00
N HIS A 161 2.89 -16.84 4.32
CA HIS A 161 4.09 -17.36 3.67
C HIS A 161 4.10 -17.21 2.14
N ARG A 162 3.64 -16.08 1.66
CA ARG A 162 3.77 -15.66 0.27
C ARG A 162 4.70 -14.48 0.16
N ILE A 163 5.16 -14.23 -1.05
CA ILE A 163 5.93 -13.04 -1.40
C ILE A 163 5.33 -12.37 -2.65
N ASN A 164 5.22 -11.05 -2.61
CA ASN A 164 4.77 -10.23 -3.72
C ASN A 164 5.94 -9.44 -4.33
N ILE A 165 5.95 -9.32 -5.66
CA ILE A 165 6.71 -8.25 -6.32
C ILE A 165 6.07 -6.90 -5.96
N PRO A 166 6.82 -5.77 -5.90
CA PRO A 166 6.22 -4.46 -5.69
C PRO A 166 5.10 -4.15 -6.70
N GLN A 167 3.90 -3.90 -6.22
CA GLN A 167 2.71 -3.67 -7.04
C GLN A 167 1.73 -2.73 -6.36
N ILE A 168 0.98 -1.97 -7.17
CA ILE A 168 -0.18 -1.19 -6.71
C ILE A 168 -1.45 -1.96 -7.06
N ARG A 169 -2.39 -2.02 -6.12
CA ARG A 169 -3.77 -2.45 -6.33
C ARG A 169 -4.69 -1.26 -6.18
N ALA A 170 -5.43 -0.94 -7.23
CA ALA A 170 -6.24 0.25 -7.30
C ALA A 170 -7.45 0.06 -8.23
N ASN A 171 -8.39 1.00 -8.21
CA ASN A 171 -9.42 1.12 -9.23
C ASN A 171 -8.83 1.85 -10.45
N LEU A 172 -8.57 1.13 -11.54
CA LEU A 172 -7.99 1.72 -12.76
C LEU A 172 -9.03 2.42 -13.66
N ASP A 173 -10.30 2.36 -13.30
CA ASP A 173 -11.38 3.04 -14.02
C ASP A 173 -11.63 4.46 -13.47
N ASP A 174 -10.96 4.83 -12.38
CA ASP A 174 -10.92 6.20 -11.86
C ASP A 174 -9.62 6.90 -12.30
N ASP A 175 -9.76 8.00 -13.03
CA ASP A 175 -8.64 8.72 -13.65
C ASP A 175 -7.63 9.26 -12.61
N THR A 176 -8.12 9.74 -11.47
CA THR A 176 -7.26 10.25 -10.40
C THR A 176 -6.45 9.13 -9.79
N THR A 177 -7.09 8.01 -9.49
CA THR A 177 -6.43 6.81 -8.97
C THR A 177 -5.38 6.28 -9.95
N LEU A 178 -5.74 6.17 -11.24
CA LEU A 178 -4.82 5.72 -12.29
C LEU A 178 -3.62 6.66 -12.44
N ARG A 179 -3.84 7.97 -12.44
CA ARG A 179 -2.77 8.99 -12.51
C ARG A 179 -1.80 8.86 -11.33
N LEU A 180 -2.32 8.71 -10.11
CA LEU A 180 -1.48 8.57 -8.91
C LEU A 180 -0.77 7.22 -8.86
N ALA A 181 -1.41 6.13 -9.30
CA ALA A 181 -0.79 4.81 -9.40
C ALA A 181 0.37 4.80 -10.42
N ARG A 182 0.20 5.45 -11.57
CA ARG A 182 1.28 5.66 -12.56
C ARG A 182 2.41 6.52 -11.98
N ALA A 183 2.08 7.56 -11.22
CA ALA A 183 3.07 8.40 -10.56
C ALA A 183 3.87 7.64 -9.49
N PHE A 184 3.23 6.77 -8.72
CA PHE A 184 3.88 5.88 -7.75
C PHE A 184 4.98 5.05 -8.44
N GLY A 185 4.68 4.47 -9.60
CA GLY A 185 5.68 3.83 -10.46
C GLY A 185 6.14 2.46 -9.97
N ALA A 186 5.26 1.69 -9.32
CA ALA A 186 5.50 0.26 -9.08
C ALA A 186 5.57 -0.51 -10.41
N PRO A 187 6.33 -1.62 -10.50
CA PRO A 187 6.43 -2.41 -11.73
C PRO A 187 5.08 -2.85 -12.29
N PHE A 188 4.12 -3.14 -11.43
CA PHE A 188 2.77 -3.55 -11.80
C PHE A 188 1.72 -2.70 -11.10
N THR A 189 0.69 -2.32 -11.86
CA THR A 189 -0.52 -1.67 -11.32
C THR A 189 -1.72 -2.52 -11.71
N ILE A 190 -2.38 -3.09 -10.71
CA ILE A 190 -3.41 -4.10 -10.86
C ILE A 190 -4.77 -3.49 -10.59
N HIS A 191 -5.69 -3.61 -11.56
CA HIS A 191 -7.09 -3.35 -11.33
C HIS A 191 -7.63 -4.36 -10.32
N ALA A 192 -8.05 -3.87 -9.17
CA ALA A 192 -8.52 -4.71 -8.08
C ALA A 192 -9.91 -4.26 -7.63
N ARG A 193 -10.86 -5.21 -7.64
CA ARG A 193 -12.19 -4.99 -7.08
C ARG A 193 -12.10 -4.64 -5.60
N LEU A 194 -13.04 -3.86 -5.11
CA LEU A 194 -13.20 -3.58 -3.69
C LEU A 194 -13.54 -4.88 -2.96
N ARG A 195 -13.09 -4.99 -1.73
CA ARG A 195 -13.42 -6.12 -0.84
C ARG A 195 -14.25 -5.60 0.32
N ASP A 196 -15.34 -6.27 0.59
CA ASP A 196 -16.27 -5.90 1.66
C ASP A 196 -15.56 -5.77 3.01
N GLY A 197 -15.86 -4.68 3.71
CA GLY A 197 -15.30 -4.35 5.02
C GLY A 197 -13.82 -3.95 4.99
N SER A 198 -13.20 -3.73 3.82
CA SER A 198 -11.82 -3.25 3.74
C SER A 198 -11.71 -1.73 3.90
N LEU A 199 -10.56 -1.26 4.39
CA LEU A 199 -10.25 0.18 4.43
C LEU A 199 -10.42 0.82 3.05
N ARG A 200 -10.00 0.14 1.97
CA ARG A 200 -10.10 0.67 0.62
C ARG A 200 -11.56 0.87 0.19
N GLN A 201 -12.45 -0.08 0.51
CA GLN A 201 -13.88 0.11 0.23
C GLN A 201 -14.44 1.30 1.01
N ALA A 202 -14.23 1.32 2.32
CA ALA A 202 -14.77 2.38 3.18
C ALA A 202 -14.25 3.77 2.82
N ALA A 203 -12.99 3.88 2.35
CA ALA A 203 -12.43 5.13 1.87
C ALA A 203 -13.06 5.58 0.54
N VAL A 204 -13.21 4.66 -0.42
CA VAL A 204 -13.85 4.97 -1.72
C VAL A 204 -15.31 5.36 -1.55
N GLU A 205 -16.05 4.73 -0.64
CA GLU A 205 -17.43 5.11 -0.29
C GLU A 205 -17.54 6.50 0.37
N ARG A 206 -16.41 7.08 0.79
CA ARG A 206 -16.28 8.47 1.28
C ARG A 206 -15.59 9.39 0.26
N ASP A 207 -15.62 9.03 -1.02
CA ASP A 207 -15.02 9.79 -2.12
C ASP A 207 -13.51 10.04 -1.98
N LYS A 208 -12.79 9.12 -1.31
CA LYS A 208 -11.33 9.21 -1.18
C LYS A 208 -10.64 8.39 -2.26
N THR A 209 -9.59 8.94 -2.85
CA THR A 209 -8.67 8.19 -3.73
C THR A 209 -7.77 7.30 -2.87
N MET A 210 -7.66 6.02 -3.20
CA MET A 210 -6.83 5.11 -2.41
C MET A 210 -5.98 4.18 -3.26
N LEU A 211 -4.68 4.17 -2.97
CA LEU A 211 -3.71 3.20 -3.48
C LEU A 211 -3.40 2.17 -2.40
N LEU A 212 -3.35 0.91 -2.78
CA LEU A 212 -2.87 -0.15 -1.91
C LEU A 212 -1.55 -0.68 -2.50
N TYR A 213 -0.45 -0.48 -1.78
CA TYR A 213 0.87 -0.99 -2.14
C TYR A 213 1.10 -2.34 -1.49
N GLU A 214 1.52 -3.31 -2.28
CA GLU A 214 1.82 -4.69 -1.85
C GLU A 214 3.24 -5.04 -2.28
N ALA A 215 4.14 -5.41 -1.35
CA ALA A 215 5.50 -5.81 -1.70
C ALA A 215 6.18 -6.63 -0.61
N GLY A 216 6.98 -7.63 -1.02
CA GLY A 216 7.71 -8.49 -0.09
C GLY A 216 6.80 -9.47 0.65
N GLN A 217 7.20 -9.86 1.86
CA GLN A 217 6.52 -10.86 2.69
C GLN A 217 6.39 -10.39 4.14
N ALA A 218 5.49 -11.05 4.90
CA ALA A 218 5.30 -10.81 6.32
C ALA A 218 6.54 -11.21 7.16
N HIS A 219 6.60 -10.74 8.41
CA HIS A 219 7.59 -11.05 9.46
C HIS A 219 9.03 -10.65 9.15
N ARG A 220 9.33 -9.87 8.12
CA ARG A 220 10.68 -9.38 7.82
C ARG A 220 10.69 -8.09 7.04
N PHE A 221 11.82 -7.42 7.09
CA PHE A 221 12.09 -6.29 6.21
C PHE A 221 12.70 -6.80 4.90
N ASP A 222 12.17 -6.28 3.79
CA ASP A 222 12.67 -6.48 2.43
C ASP A 222 13.10 -5.11 1.90
N GLU A 223 14.41 -4.91 1.79
CA GLU A 223 14.96 -3.61 1.44
C GLU A 223 14.51 -3.12 0.06
N ASN A 224 14.42 -4.02 -0.93
CA ASN A 224 13.95 -3.67 -2.28
C ASN A 224 12.48 -3.23 -2.27
N ALA A 225 11.64 -3.92 -1.48
CA ALA A 225 10.25 -3.55 -1.29
C ALA A 225 10.10 -2.21 -0.55
N ILE A 226 10.95 -1.96 0.45
CA ILE A 226 10.97 -0.72 1.22
C ILE A 226 11.41 0.46 0.35
N GLU A 227 12.52 0.36 -0.39
CA GLU A 227 13.02 1.41 -1.28
C GLU A 227 12.04 1.76 -2.39
N ALA A 228 11.42 0.73 -3.01
CA ALA A 228 10.38 0.93 -4.01
C ALA A 228 9.17 1.67 -3.42
N GLY A 229 8.76 1.30 -2.20
CA GLY A 229 7.68 1.96 -1.48
C GLY A 229 7.97 3.41 -1.12
N VAL A 230 9.15 3.71 -0.55
CA VAL A 230 9.58 5.08 -0.24
C VAL A 230 9.59 5.94 -1.48
N THR A 231 10.23 5.46 -2.55
CA THR A 231 10.30 6.18 -3.83
C THR A 231 8.90 6.42 -4.41
N GLY A 232 8.01 5.42 -4.35
CA GLY A 232 6.65 5.51 -4.83
C GLY A 232 5.81 6.54 -4.06
N VAL A 233 5.90 6.52 -2.73
CA VAL A 233 5.23 7.52 -1.87
C VAL A 233 5.73 8.93 -2.20
N MET A 234 7.04 9.15 -2.27
CA MET A 234 7.62 10.47 -2.57
C MET A 234 7.21 10.97 -3.96
N ARG A 235 7.14 10.09 -4.95
CA ARG A 235 6.63 10.43 -6.31
C ARG A 235 5.15 10.80 -6.27
N THR A 236 4.34 10.11 -5.47
CA THR A 236 2.92 10.45 -5.29
C THR A 236 2.75 11.82 -4.64
N LEU A 237 3.51 12.12 -3.58
CA LEU A 237 3.50 13.45 -2.95
C LEU A 237 3.88 14.55 -3.96
N ARG A 238 4.90 14.31 -4.80
CA ARG A 238 5.29 15.24 -5.86
C ARG A 238 4.17 15.40 -6.91
N ALA A 239 3.56 14.31 -7.35
CA ALA A 239 2.46 14.34 -8.33
C ALA A 239 1.20 15.06 -7.81
N MET A 240 1.02 15.09 -6.48
CA MET A 240 0.00 15.89 -5.79
C MET A 240 0.42 17.35 -5.56
N GLY A 241 1.63 17.75 -5.96
CA GLY A 241 2.15 19.10 -5.74
C GLY A 241 2.54 19.41 -4.31
N MET A 242 2.68 18.40 -3.44
CA MET A 242 2.99 18.58 -2.03
C MET A 242 4.47 18.87 -1.75
N ILE A 243 5.36 18.38 -2.61
CA ILE A 243 6.83 18.55 -2.51
C ILE A 243 7.45 18.86 -3.87
N ASP A 244 8.61 19.53 -3.87
CA ASP A 244 9.40 19.87 -5.07
C ASP A 244 10.70 19.05 -5.14
N ALA A 245 10.66 17.76 -4.77
CA ALA A 245 11.82 16.89 -4.76
C ALA A 245 12.24 16.46 -6.18
N ARG A 246 13.56 16.41 -6.47
CA ARG A 246 14.08 15.68 -7.63
C ARG A 246 14.05 14.18 -7.31
N LEU A 247 13.32 13.41 -8.10
CA LEU A 247 13.16 11.99 -7.92
C LEU A 247 13.60 11.25 -9.20
N PRO A 248 14.07 9.99 -9.07
CA PRO A 248 14.41 9.17 -10.24
C PRO A 248 13.23 9.10 -11.23
N ARG A 249 13.53 8.97 -12.52
CA ARG A 249 12.47 8.80 -13.54
C ARG A 249 11.55 7.65 -13.19
N VAL A 250 10.25 7.84 -13.40
CA VAL A 250 9.26 6.77 -13.28
C VAL A 250 9.46 5.80 -14.44
N ARG A 251 9.68 4.52 -14.15
CA ARG A 251 9.55 3.48 -15.16
C ARG A 251 8.07 3.26 -15.44
N ALA A 252 7.72 2.99 -16.69
CA ALA A 252 6.33 2.67 -17.03
C ALA A 252 5.87 1.46 -16.21
N THR A 253 4.74 1.61 -15.52
CA THR A 253 4.10 0.50 -14.81
C THR A 253 3.29 -0.34 -15.80
N ARG A 254 3.30 -1.66 -15.65
CA ARG A 254 2.40 -2.52 -16.42
C ARG A 254 1.01 -2.48 -15.81
N LEU A 255 0.04 -2.04 -16.60
CA LEU A 255 -1.38 -2.05 -16.19
C LEU A 255 -1.95 -3.45 -16.39
N VAL A 256 -2.50 -4.03 -15.34
CA VAL A 256 -2.99 -5.40 -15.32
C VAL A 256 -4.46 -5.41 -14.92
N ARG A 257 -5.32 -5.88 -15.83
CA ARG A 257 -6.76 -5.99 -15.54
C ARG A 257 -7.19 -7.40 -15.11
N ARG A 258 -6.37 -8.42 -15.36
CA ARG A 258 -6.67 -9.79 -15.01
C ARG A 258 -5.48 -10.50 -14.38
N THR A 259 -5.72 -11.15 -13.25
CA THR A 259 -4.73 -11.98 -12.57
C THR A 259 -5.30 -13.37 -12.30
N ARG A 260 -4.44 -14.37 -12.21
CA ARG A 260 -4.85 -15.74 -11.91
C ARG A 260 -3.86 -16.44 -11.00
N TRP A 261 -4.39 -17.14 -9.98
CA TRP A 261 -3.63 -18.05 -9.15
C TRP A 261 -3.55 -19.43 -9.80
N MET A 262 -2.32 -19.93 -10.01
CA MET A 262 -2.05 -21.33 -10.27
C MET A 262 -2.11 -22.07 -8.93
N ARG A 263 -2.86 -23.16 -8.90
CA ARG A 263 -3.15 -23.90 -7.66
C ARG A 263 -2.62 -25.33 -7.73
N ALA A 264 -2.25 -25.86 -6.56
CA ALA A 264 -1.93 -27.28 -6.39
C ALA A 264 -3.12 -28.16 -6.77
N ARG A 265 -2.89 -29.14 -7.63
CA ARG A 265 -3.94 -30.11 -8.03
C ARG A 265 -4.02 -31.32 -7.11
N ARG A 266 -2.99 -31.52 -6.26
CA ARG A 266 -2.90 -32.56 -5.23
C ARG A 266 -2.10 -32.04 -4.05
N GLY A 267 -2.15 -32.77 -2.92
CA GLY A 267 -1.22 -32.58 -1.81
C GLY A 267 0.16 -33.16 -2.12
N GLY A 268 1.20 -32.58 -1.50
CA GLY A 268 2.57 -33.02 -1.64
C GLY A 268 3.59 -31.96 -1.31
N ILE A 269 4.81 -32.16 -1.80
CA ILE A 269 5.92 -31.22 -1.73
C ILE A 269 6.01 -30.49 -3.07
N ALA A 270 5.82 -29.19 -3.03
CA ALA A 270 5.85 -28.32 -4.20
C ALA A 270 7.23 -27.70 -4.39
N GLU A 271 7.75 -27.77 -5.60
CA GLU A 271 8.92 -27.06 -6.08
C GLU A 271 8.47 -26.01 -7.09
N ILE A 272 8.76 -24.74 -6.82
CA ILE A 272 8.40 -23.62 -7.70
C ILE A 272 9.58 -23.31 -8.60
N GLU A 273 9.36 -23.39 -9.91
CA GLU A 273 10.38 -23.37 -10.96
C GLU A 273 10.57 -21.97 -11.57
N VAL A 274 9.83 -20.96 -11.07
CA VAL A 274 9.86 -19.59 -11.59
C VAL A 274 10.17 -18.57 -10.50
N ALA A 275 10.78 -17.45 -10.88
CA ALA A 275 11.07 -16.34 -10.01
C ALA A 275 9.98 -15.24 -10.10
N LEU A 276 9.98 -14.32 -9.12
CA LEU A 276 9.13 -13.12 -9.19
C LEU A 276 9.61 -12.23 -10.34
N GLY A 277 8.65 -11.80 -11.16
CA GLY A 277 8.91 -10.95 -12.32
C GLY A 277 9.16 -11.71 -13.61
N ASP A 278 9.36 -13.03 -13.56
CA ASP A 278 9.52 -13.85 -14.77
C ASP A 278 8.29 -13.73 -15.66
N ARG A 279 8.55 -13.63 -16.96
CA ARG A 279 7.53 -13.79 -17.99
C ARG A 279 7.35 -15.27 -18.29
N VAL A 280 6.12 -15.72 -18.31
CA VAL A 280 5.76 -17.12 -18.57
C VAL A 280 4.74 -17.20 -19.71
N GLU A 281 4.81 -18.29 -20.46
CA GLU A 281 3.88 -18.58 -21.57
C GLU A 281 2.82 -19.60 -21.16
N ARG A 282 1.61 -19.46 -21.69
CA ARG A 282 0.53 -20.42 -21.46
C ARG A 282 0.98 -21.86 -21.77
N GLY A 283 0.79 -22.76 -20.81
CA GLY A 283 1.20 -24.16 -20.90
C GLY A 283 2.59 -24.45 -20.33
N GLU A 284 3.37 -23.42 -20.03
CA GLU A 284 4.68 -23.57 -19.38
C GLU A 284 4.55 -24.17 -17.98
N VAL A 285 5.50 -25.02 -17.60
CA VAL A 285 5.59 -25.59 -16.25
C VAL A 285 6.15 -24.52 -15.32
N VAL A 286 5.42 -24.23 -14.25
CA VAL A 286 5.78 -23.21 -13.27
C VAL A 286 6.03 -23.77 -11.87
N ALA A 287 5.60 -25.00 -11.64
CA ALA A 287 5.89 -25.76 -10.42
C ALA A 287 5.69 -27.25 -10.69
N SER A 288 6.28 -28.09 -9.82
CA SER A 288 6.00 -29.52 -9.73
C SER A 288 5.62 -29.90 -8.29
N ILE A 289 4.83 -30.96 -8.14
CA ILE A 289 4.39 -31.49 -6.84
C ILE A 289 4.66 -32.97 -6.81
N SER A 290 5.48 -33.41 -5.84
CA SER A 290 5.85 -34.81 -5.65
C SER A 290 5.42 -35.35 -4.27
N ASP A 291 5.60 -36.63 -4.05
CA ASP A 291 5.55 -37.25 -2.71
C ASP A 291 6.87 -37.02 -1.94
N ALA A 292 6.95 -37.59 -0.73
CA ALA A 292 8.13 -37.46 0.14
C ALA A 292 9.42 -38.09 -0.46
N PHE A 293 9.31 -38.92 -1.47
CA PHE A 293 10.43 -39.59 -2.13
C PHE A 293 10.76 -38.94 -3.50
N GLY A 294 10.08 -37.87 -3.87
CA GLY A 294 10.23 -37.22 -5.18
C GLY A 294 9.63 -38.00 -6.35
N MET A 295 8.84 -39.04 -6.07
CA MET A 295 8.28 -39.93 -7.09
C MET A 295 7.00 -39.34 -7.70
N ARG A 296 6.81 -39.67 -9.00
CA ARG A 296 5.59 -39.26 -9.73
C ARG A 296 5.24 -37.80 -9.65
N PRO A 297 6.13 -36.89 -10.05
CA PRO A 297 5.87 -35.44 -9.99
C PRO A 297 4.67 -35.09 -10.87
N THR A 298 3.78 -34.26 -10.33
CA THR A 298 2.65 -33.67 -11.05
C THR A 298 3.00 -32.25 -11.42
N GLN A 299 3.09 -31.94 -12.70
CA GLN A 299 3.39 -30.61 -13.21
C GLN A 299 2.20 -29.64 -12.99
N VAL A 300 2.51 -28.44 -12.57
CA VAL A 300 1.59 -27.30 -12.54
C VAL A 300 1.95 -26.38 -13.68
N LYS A 301 1.08 -26.33 -14.69
CA LYS A 301 1.24 -25.50 -15.87
C LYS A 301 0.43 -24.23 -15.74
N THR A 302 1.00 -23.09 -16.17
CA THR A 302 0.23 -21.84 -16.23
C THR A 302 -0.84 -21.90 -17.31
N SER A 303 -2.01 -21.37 -17.00
CA SER A 303 -3.12 -21.19 -17.95
C SER A 303 -3.08 -19.85 -18.67
N GLU A 304 -2.13 -18.99 -18.33
CA GLU A 304 -2.02 -17.62 -18.82
C GLU A 304 -0.60 -17.33 -19.30
N THR A 305 -0.48 -16.56 -20.36
CA THR A 305 0.75 -15.83 -20.69
C THR A 305 0.78 -14.55 -19.85
N GLY A 306 1.92 -14.24 -19.23
CA GLY A 306 2.01 -13.06 -18.37
C GLY A 306 3.24 -13.04 -17.46
N TRP A 307 3.14 -12.42 -16.31
CA TRP A 307 4.25 -12.25 -15.37
C TRP A 307 3.92 -12.81 -13.98
N VAL A 308 4.90 -13.43 -13.36
CA VAL A 308 4.82 -13.92 -11.97
C VAL A 308 4.86 -12.74 -11.01
N ILE A 309 3.73 -12.44 -10.35
CA ILE A 309 3.60 -11.30 -9.43
C ILE A 309 3.58 -11.69 -7.95
N ALA A 310 3.32 -12.96 -7.65
CA ALA A 310 3.44 -13.50 -6.29
C ALA A 310 3.67 -15.01 -6.35
N LYS A 311 4.27 -15.57 -5.28
CA LYS A 311 4.41 -17.01 -5.11
C LYS A 311 4.34 -17.43 -3.64
N SER A 312 3.96 -18.70 -3.42
CA SER A 312 4.06 -19.36 -2.12
C SER A 312 5.52 -19.63 -1.76
N LEU A 313 5.84 -19.50 -0.50
CA LEU A 313 7.14 -19.88 0.08
C LEU A 313 7.06 -21.21 0.86
N ARG A 314 5.83 -21.76 1.02
CA ARG A 314 5.64 -23.07 1.66
C ARG A 314 5.80 -24.18 0.63
N PRO A 315 6.71 -25.15 0.88
CA PRO A 315 6.83 -26.32 0.03
C PRO A 315 5.71 -27.34 0.28
N LEU A 316 5.19 -27.43 1.50
CA LEU A 316 4.11 -28.37 1.83
C LEU A 316 2.77 -27.78 1.42
N VAL A 317 2.07 -28.49 0.53
CA VAL A 317 0.82 -28.00 -0.06
C VAL A 317 -0.28 -29.04 -0.01
N ASN A 318 -1.52 -28.56 0.11
CA ASN A 318 -2.73 -29.36 -0.06
C ASN A 318 -3.36 -29.08 -1.42
N SER A 319 -4.24 -29.96 -1.87
CA SER A 319 -5.06 -29.71 -3.07
C SER A 319 -5.83 -28.39 -2.91
N GLY A 320 -5.75 -27.52 -3.92
CA GLY A 320 -6.39 -26.20 -3.91
C GLY A 320 -5.51 -25.05 -3.41
N ASP A 321 -4.37 -25.32 -2.75
CA ASP A 321 -3.47 -24.26 -2.28
C ASP A 321 -2.95 -23.41 -3.43
N SER A 322 -2.86 -22.11 -3.19
CA SER A 322 -2.35 -21.13 -4.15
C SER A 322 -0.83 -21.18 -4.19
N LEU A 323 -0.25 -21.44 -5.36
CA LEU A 323 1.19 -21.56 -5.59
C LEU A 323 1.79 -20.29 -6.19
N ILE A 324 1.28 -19.87 -7.34
CA ILE A 324 1.85 -18.80 -8.15
C ILE A 324 0.73 -17.89 -8.64
N HIS A 325 0.93 -16.59 -8.52
CA HIS A 325 0.01 -15.57 -9.02
C HIS A 325 0.55 -14.95 -10.30
N ILE A 326 -0.19 -15.06 -11.38
CA ILE A 326 0.17 -14.53 -12.69
C ILE A 326 -0.66 -13.27 -12.98
N ALA A 327 0.04 -12.20 -13.34
CA ALA A 327 -0.55 -11.05 -14.01
C ALA A 327 -0.68 -11.40 -15.48
N ALA A 328 -1.91 -11.66 -15.95
CA ALA A 328 -2.14 -12.03 -17.32
C ALA A 328 -1.80 -10.87 -18.26
N GLN A 329 -1.08 -11.16 -19.33
CA GLN A 329 -0.86 -10.21 -20.41
C GLN A 329 -2.21 -9.86 -21.02
N SER A 330 -2.60 -8.60 -21.00
CA SER A 330 -3.71 -8.09 -21.81
C SER A 330 -3.31 -8.24 -23.27
N GLY A 331 -4.28 -8.49 -24.18
CA GLY A 331 -4.02 -8.41 -25.63
C GLY A 331 -3.41 -7.04 -25.97
N PRO A 332 -2.97 -6.78 -27.20
CA PRO A 332 -2.23 -5.56 -27.55
C PRO A 332 -2.97 -4.35 -26.98
N ASP A 333 -2.38 -3.75 -25.95
CA ASP A 333 -2.90 -2.59 -25.28
C ASP A 333 -2.88 -1.42 -26.29
N ARG A 334 -4.02 -0.78 -26.49
CA ARG A 334 -4.12 0.46 -27.26
C ARG A 334 -3.36 1.62 -26.61
N ASP A 335 -2.73 1.38 -25.44
CA ASP A 335 -2.07 2.38 -24.58
C ASP A 335 -0.56 2.11 -24.34
N GLU A 336 0.11 1.19 -25.06
CA GLU A 336 1.57 1.15 -25.03
C GLU A 336 2.10 2.30 -25.91
N PRO A 337 2.80 3.30 -25.34
CA PRO A 337 3.55 4.22 -26.17
C PRO A 337 4.60 3.42 -26.92
N ALA A 338 4.57 3.47 -28.26
CA ALA A 338 5.56 2.87 -29.11
C ALA A 338 6.98 3.22 -28.61
N GLU A 339 7.75 2.22 -28.24
CA GLU A 339 9.19 2.38 -28.00
C GLU A 339 9.80 2.97 -29.29
N ARG A 340 10.10 4.26 -29.25
CA ARG A 340 10.94 4.86 -30.29
C ARG A 340 12.34 4.27 -30.13
N ARG A 341 12.70 3.45 -31.11
CA ARG A 341 14.06 2.94 -31.35
C ARG A 341 15.05 4.09 -31.52
#